data_243713150e2141b3be5c9f561a4bb499
#
_entry.id   243713150e2141b3be5c9f561a4bb499
#
_cell.length_a   1.000
_cell.length_b   1.000
_cell.length_c   1.000
_cell.angle_alpha   90.00
_cell.angle_beta   90.00
_cell.angle_gamma   90.00
#
_symmetry.space_group_name_H-M   'P 1'
#
loop_
_entity.id
_entity.type
_entity.pdbx_description
1 polymer ?
#
loop_
_entity_poly.entity_id
_entity_poly.type
_entity_poly.pdbx_seq_one_letter_code
_entity_poly.pdbx_strand_id
1 'polypeptide(L)'
;MPRPVTLKKLNGSMKTYKTFLELTPKKDVLFIIGDWNGKVGSQETPGVIGKFGLGVQNEAGQRLMEFCQENALVITNNLFQQHKRRLYTWTSPDGQHQNETDYILCSRRWRSSIQPAKRRQGADCGSGHEHLSTKFRLKLKKVGKTTRPFRYDLNKIPYFYTVRVRNRFKGLDLIHRVPDELWTELHAILQETVINTYPKEKKGKMTL
;
A
#
# COMPACT_ATOMS: atom_id res chain seq x y z
N MET A 1 -3.52 -9.96 3.35
CA MET A 1 -2.27 -9.17 3.24
C MET A 1 -2.62 -7.71 3.49
N PRO A 2 -1.84 -6.92 4.24
CA PRO A 2 -2.04 -5.49 4.32
C PRO A 2 -1.75 -4.87 2.96
N ARG A 3 -2.67 -4.05 2.45
CA ARG A 3 -2.47 -3.31 1.19
C ARG A 3 -1.80 -1.98 1.51
N PRO A 4 -0.79 -1.54 0.75
CA PRO A 4 -0.26 -0.20 0.91
C PRO A 4 -1.31 0.81 0.43
N VAL A 5 -1.76 1.67 1.32
CA VAL A 5 -2.62 2.80 0.96
C VAL A 5 -1.74 4.05 0.95
N THR A 6 -1.42 4.55 -0.24
CA THR A 6 -0.73 5.82 -0.40
C THR A 6 -1.79 6.90 -0.64
N LEU A 7 -1.97 7.79 0.32
CA LEU A 7 -2.80 8.97 0.12
C LEU A 7 -1.90 10.08 -0.43
N LYS A 8 -2.12 10.46 -1.69
CA LYS A 8 -1.53 11.68 -2.26
C LYS A 8 -2.12 12.90 -1.54
N LYS A 9 -1.35 14.01 -1.52
CA LYS A 9 -1.78 15.33 -1.05
C LYS A 9 -3.19 15.62 -1.58
N LEU A 10 -4.15 15.57 -0.70
CA LEU A 10 -5.43 16.24 -0.89
C LEU A 10 -5.25 17.63 -0.28
N ASN A 11 -5.56 18.70 -1.01
CA ASN A 11 -5.66 20.06 -0.46
C ASN A 11 -6.83 20.09 0.53
N GLY A 12 -6.69 19.37 1.62
CA GLY A 12 -7.74 19.11 2.59
C GLY A 12 -7.34 19.62 3.98
N SER A 13 -8.33 20.11 4.69
CA SER A 13 -8.26 20.38 6.12
C SER A 13 -7.83 19.13 6.88
N MET A 14 -7.23 19.25 8.08
CA MET A 14 -6.96 18.14 9.02
C MET A 14 -8.19 17.24 9.25
N LYS A 15 -9.39 17.78 9.13
CA LYS A 15 -10.66 17.02 9.17
C LYS A 15 -10.75 15.96 8.06
N THR A 16 -10.36 16.31 6.84
CA THR A 16 -10.35 15.36 5.71
C THR A 16 -9.42 14.18 5.95
N TYR A 17 -8.21 14.45 6.47
CA TYR A 17 -7.27 13.38 6.81
C TYR A 17 -7.81 12.47 7.93
N LYS A 18 -8.52 13.03 8.93
CA LYS A 18 -9.12 12.26 10.01
C LYS A 18 -10.18 11.28 9.48
N THR A 19 -11.04 11.71 8.57
CA THR A 19 -12.02 10.83 7.91
C THR A 19 -11.34 9.69 7.14
N PHE A 20 -10.25 9.97 6.40
CA PHE A 20 -9.49 8.91 5.73
C PHE A 20 -8.85 7.91 6.70
N LEU A 21 -8.36 8.38 7.83
CA LEU A 21 -7.81 7.51 8.87
C LEU A 21 -8.85 6.56 9.45
N GLU A 22 -10.05 7.06 9.69
CA GLU A 22 -11.18 6.27 10.19
C GLU A 22 -11.62 5.18 9.20
N LEU A 23 -11.60 5.50 7.91
CA LEU A 23 -11.94 4.55 6.83
C LEU A 23 -10.84 3.54 6.52
N THR A 24 -9.61 3.80 6.98
CA THR A 24 -8.46 2.91 6.68
C THR A 24 -8.40 1.77 7.69
N PRO A 25 -8.44 0.49 7.26
CA PRO A 25 -8.32 -0.65 8.16
C PRO A 25 -7.02 -0.60 8.97
N LYS A 26 -7.08 -0.82 10.29
CA LYS A 26 -5.92 -0.75 11.20
C LYS A 26 -4.75 -1.68 10.81
N LYS A 27 -5.03 -2.74 10.04
CA LYS A 27 -4.01 -3.69 9.54
C LYS A 27 -3.24 -3.18 8.33
N ASP A 28 -3.75 -2.18 7.63
CA ASP A 28 -3.14 -1.68 6.40
C ASP A 28 -1.97 -0.74 6.72
N VAL A 29 -1.07 -0.58 5.75
CA VAL A 29 0.05 0.35 5.85
C VAL A 29 -0.40 1.69 5.31
N LEU A 30 -0.41 2.69 6.19
CA LEU A 30 -0.81 4.04 5.81
C LEU A 30 0.41 4.96 5.72
N PHE A 31 0.49 5.69 4.61
CA PHE A 31 1.38 6.82 4.42
C PHE A 31 0.58 8.06 4.02
N ILE A 32 0.88 9.20 4.64
CA ILE A 32 0.36 10.50 4.24
C ILE A 32 1.57 11.35 3.86
N ILE A 33 1.63 11.81 2.62
CA ILE A 33 2.77 12.53 2.06
C ILE A 33 2.28 13.87 1.54
N GLY A 34 2.95 14.96 1.92
CA GLY A 34 2.61 16.28 1.43
C GLY A 34 3.44 17.39 2.03
N ASP A 35 3.20 18.58 1.49
CA ASP A 35 3.61 19.84 2.08
C ASP A 35 2.60 20.24 3.15
N TRP A 36 3.09 20.42 4.36
CA TRP A 36 2.25 20.76 5.53
C TRP A 36 2.37 22.22 5.93
N ASN A 37 3.22 22.98 5.25
CA ASN A 37 3.51 24.39 5.54
C ASN A 37 3.83 24.64 7.02
N GLY A 38 4.35 23.63 7.70
CA GLY A 38 4.66 23.64 9.12
C GLY A 38 6.08 23.20 9.40
N LYS A 39 6.70 23.76 10.42
CA LYS A 39 8.02 23.37 10.91
C LYS A 39 7.84 22.62 12.21
N VAL A 40 8.21 21.34 12.25
CA VAL A 40 8.10 20.51 13.47
C VAL A 40 9.29 20.66 14.42
N GLY A 41 10.41 21.22 13.91
CA GLY A 41 11.60 21.46 14.71
C GLY A 41 12.43 20.22 15.02
N SER A 42 13.43 20.40 15.89
CA SER A 42 14.40 19.36 16.31
C SER A 42 14.11 18.78 17.70
N GLN A 43 13.07 19.26 18.39
CA GLN A 43 12.71 18.76 19.70
C GLN A 43 12.05 17.38 19.58
N GLU A 44 12.61 16.38 20.24
CA GLU A 44 12.08 15.02 20.24
C GLU A 44 10.73 14.96 20.98
N THR A 45 9.73 14.35 20.34
CA THR A 45 8.47 13.96 20.97
C THR A 45 8.33 12.45 20.84
N PRO A 46 8.45 11.69 21.93
CA PRO A 46 8.47 10.23 21.90
C PRO A 46 7.27 9.65 21.14
N GLY A 47 7.55 8.79 20.17
CA GLY A 47 6.53 8.11 19.37
C GLY A 47 5.87 8.94 18.26
N VAL A 48 6.23 10.20 18.08
CA VAL A 48 5.73 11.07 17.01
C VAL A 48 6.86 11.58 16.13
N ILE A 49 7.89 12.18 16.71
CA ILE A 49 9.02 12.78 16.00
C ILE A 49 10.33 12.39 16.69
N GLY A 50 11.36 12.14 15.89
CA GLY A 50 12.74 11.95 16.37
C GLY A 50 13.49 13.27 16.54
N LYS A 51 14.68 13.19 17.10
CA LYS A 51 15.54 14.34 17.45
C LYS A 51 16.31 14.95 16.27
N PHE A 52 16.08 14.51 15.06
CA PHE A 52 16.89 14.88 13.89
C PHE A 52 16.16 15.84 12.93
N GLY A 53 15.29 16.69 13.44
CA GLY A 53 14.60 17.71 12.66
C GLY A 53 15.40 18.98 12.42
N LEU A 54 14.85 19.91 11.67
CA LEU A 54 15.46 21.18 11.30
C LEU A 54 14.77 22.35 12.00
N GLY A 55 15.57 23.20 12.65
CA GLY A 55 15.14 24.52 13.16
C GLY A 55 14.20 24.47 14.35
N VAL A 56 13.41 25.52 14.49
CA VAL A 56 12.47 25.72 15.59
C VAL A 56 11.04 25.45 15.09
N GLN A 57 10.24 24.84 15.95
CA GLN A 57 8.84 24.57 15.72
C GLN A 57 8.04 25.86 15.58
N ASN A 58 7.09 25.87 14.65
CA ASN A 58 6.09 26.92 14.52
C ASN A 58 4.69 26.38 14.84
N GLU A 59 3.69 27.26 14.86
CA GLU A 59 2.30 26.93 15.19
C GLU A 59 1.69 25.86 14.26
N ALA A 60 1.98 25.92 12.95
CA ALA A 60 1.51 24.92 12.00
C ALA A 60 2.18 23.54 12.24
N GLY A 61 3.46 23.55 12.59
CA GLY A 61 4.19 22.33 12.99
C GLY A 61 3.66 21.75 14.30
N GLN A 62 3.28 22.59 15.27
CA GLN A 62 2.64 22.15 16.50
C GLN A 62 1.33 21.43 16.21
N ARG A 63 0.45 22.01 15.38
CA ARG A 63 -0.80 21.37 14.96
C ARG A 63 -0.59 20.04 14.24
N LEU A 64 0.44 19.96 13.41
CA LEU A 64 0.80 18.70 12.74
C LEU A 64 1.23 17.64 13.75
N MET A 65 2.01 18.00 14.76
CA MET A 65 2.44 17.09 15.81
C MET A 65 1.28 16.57 16.64
N GLU A 66 0.35 17.46 17.04
CA GLU A 66 -0.87 17.11 17.77
C GLU A 66 -1.71 16.13 16.95
N PHE A 67 -1.91 16.41 15.67
CA PHE A 67 -2.60 15.51 14.75
C PHE A 67 -1.93 14.13 14.68
N CYS A 68 -0.59 14.08 14.59
CA CYS A 68 0.16 12.81 14.58
C CYS A 68 0.02 12.05 15.90
N GLN A 69 0.02 12.76 17.02
CA GLN A 69 -0.12 12.17 18.35
C GLN A 69 -1.50 11.54 18.55
N GLU A 70 -2.57 12.27 18.21
CA GLU A 70 -3.96 11.81 18.30
C GLU A 70 -4.22 10.56 17.44
N ASN A 71 -3.61 10.50 16.26
CA ASN A 71 -3.87 9.46 15.27
C ASN A 71 -2.82 8.34 15.21
N ALA A 72 -1.95 8.24 16.21
CA ALA A 72 -0.87 7.26 16.28
C ALA A 72 0.00 7.22 15.00
N LEU A 73 0.32 8.39 14.46
CA LEU A 73 1.22 8.59 13.33
C LEU A 73 2.62 8.98 13.81
N VAL A 74 3.61 8.77 12.96
CA VAL A 74 5.00 9.18 13.17
C VAL A 74 5.48 9.96 11.95
N ILE A 75 6.23 11.04 12.19
CA ILE A 75 6.89 11.84 11.16
C ILE A 75 8.22 11.15 10.81
N THR A 76 8.35 10.67 9.59
CA THR A 76 9.46 9.78 9.23
C THR A 76 10.77 10.50 8.94
N ASN A 77 10.69 11.76 8.53
CA ASN A 77 11.84 12.58 8.16
C ASN A 77 12.90 12.66 9.28
N ASN A 78 12.43 12.84 10.51
CA ASN A 78 13.25 13.19 11.67
C ASN A 78 13.65 11.97 12.52
N LEU A 79 13.35 10.76 12.04
CA LEU A 79 13.66 9.52 12.76
C LEU A 79 15.14 9.13 12.70
N PHE A 80 15.86 9.61 11.69
CA PHE A 80 17.22 9.18 11.41
C PHE A 80 18.15 10.37 11.26
N GLN A 81 19.35 10.22 11.80
CA GLN A 81 20.37 11.25 11.64
C GLN A 81 20.76 11.42 10.17
N GLN A 82 20.77 12.66 9.72
CA GLN A 82 21.17 13.05 8.38
C GLN A 82 21.98 14.34 8.43
N HIS A 83 22.74 14.60 7.35
CA HIS A 83 23.43 15.86 7.20
C HIS A 83 22.42 17.00 7.03
N LYS A 84 22.60 18.14 7.70
CA LYS A 84 21.66 19.28 7.68
C LYS A 84 21.22 19.69 6.27
N ARG A 85 22.14 19.66 5.29
CA ARG A 85 21.84 19.96 3.87
C ARG A 85 20.81 19.02 3.23
N ARG A 86 20.44 17.92 3.87
CA ARG A 86 19.47 16.94 3.36
C ARG A 86 18.12 17.01 4.08
N LEU A 87 17.98 17.89 5.05
CA LEU A 87 16.77 17.99 5.84
C LEU A 87 15.77 18.99 5.26
N TYR A 88 16.23 20.09 4.65
CA TYR A 88 15.29 21.05 4.08
C TYR A 88 14.64 20.49 2.81
N THR A 89 13.35 20.78 2.66
CA THR A 89 12.52 20.32 1.54
C THR A 89 11.99 21.46 0.70
N TRP A 90 12.17 22.70 1.17
CA TRP A 90 11.78 23.90 0.46
C TRP A 90 12.83 24.99 0.59
N THR A 91 13.03 25.72 -0.49
CA THR A 91 13.93 26.87 -0.56
C THR A 91 13.14 28.07 -1.09
N SER A 92 13.27 29.23 -0.45
CA SER A 92 12.61 30.46 -0.87
C SER A 92 13.10 30.89 -2.28
N PRO A 93 12.30 31.63 -3.05
CA PRO A 93 12.67 32.08 -4.38
C PRO A 93 13.96 32.92 -4.44
N ASP A 94 14.28 33.64 -3.35
CA ASP A 94 15.52 34.40 -3.18
C ASP A 94 16.72 33.54 -2.76
N GLY A 95 16.53 32.23 -2.51
CA GLY A 95 17.56 31.30 -2.07
C GLY A 95 18.04 31.48 -0.62
N GLN A 96 17.54 32.49 0.10
CA GLN A 96 18.08 32.83 1.43
C GLN A 96 17.51 31.97 2.55
N HIS A 97 16.29 31.44 2.39
CA HIS A 97 15.60 30.67 3.41
C HIS A 97 15.39 29.23 2.99
N GLN A 98 15.77 28.31 3.87
CA GLN A 98 15.59 26.87 3.66
C GLN A 98 14.83 26.28 4.84
N ASN A 99 13.73 25.57 4.56
CA ASN A 99 12.86 24.99 5.57
C ASN A 99 12.54 23.54 5.26
N GLU A 100 12.19 22.80 6.30
CA GLU A 100 11.58 21.47 6.19
C GLU A 100 10.07 21.64 6.39
N THR A 101 9.30 21.51 5.32
CA THR A 101 7.82 21.71 5.30
C THR A 101 7.08 20.52 4.72
N ASP A 102 7.79 19.69 3.94
CA ASP A 102 7.25 18.46 3.38
C ASP A 102 7.57 17.29 4.30
N TYR A 103 6.54 16.55 4.69
CA TYR A 103 6.70 15.40 5.58
C TYR A 103 6.02 14.16 5.02
N ILE A 104 6.62 13.02 5.39
CA ILE A 104 6.05 11.70 5.19
C ILE A 104 5.60 11.18 6.56
N LEU A 105 4.30 11.04 6.73
CA LEU A 105 3.71 10.45 7.92
C LEU A 105 3.43 8.98 7.69
N CYS A 106 3.57 8.18 8.75
CA CYS A 106 3.27 6.76 8.72
C CYS A 106 2.64 6.32 10.03
N SER A 107 1.79 5.30 10.00
CA SER A 107 1.27 4.70 11.23
C SER A 107 2.42 4.21 12.12
N ARG A 108 2.38 4.54 13.41
CA ARG A 108 3.42 4.20 14.42
C ARG A 108 3.78 2.72 14.42
N ARG A 109 2.80 1.85 14.18
CA ARG A 109 2.97 0.40 14.06
C ARG A 109 4.04 -0.01 13.05
N TRP A 110 4.21 0.76 11.97
CA TRP A 110 5.11 0.45 10.87
C TRP A 110 6.45 1.20 10.92
N ARG A 111 6.71 1.95 12.01
CA ARG A 111 7.93 2.75 12.18
C ARG A 111 9.22 1.95 11.91
N SER A 112 9.28 0.71 12.39
CA SER A 112 10.48 -0.15 12.22
C SER A 112 10.72 -0.61 10.78
N SER A 113 9.74 -0.45 9.90
CA SER A 113 9.82 -0.83 8.48
C SER A 113 10.31 0.31 7.59
N ILE A 114 10.46 1.52 8.16
CA ILE A 114 10.84 2.72 7.43
C ILE A 114 12.35 2.86 7.42
N GLN A 115 12.89 3.30 6.28
CA GLN A 115 14.28 3.71 6.13
C GLN A 115 14.38 5.24 6.11
N PRO A 116 15.60 5.83 6.25
CA PRO A 116 15.78 7.27 6.23
C PRO A 116 15.10 7.92 5.02
N ALA A 117 14.27 8.92 5.27
CA ALA A 117 13.75 9.77 4.23
C ALA A 117 14.90 10.63 3.69
N LYS A 118 15.02 10.75 2.37
CA LYS A 118 16.13 11.46 1.71
C LYS A 118 15.59 12.46 0.72
N ARG A 119 16.12 13.66 0.78
CA ARG A 119 15.98 14.64 -0.28
C ARG A 119 16.77 14.19 -1.54
N ARG A 120 16.18 14.33 -2.71
CA ARG A 120 16.78 14.07 -4.00
C ARG A 120 16.94 15.38 -4.76
N GLN A 121 18.17 15.79 -5.00
CA GLN A 121 18.47 16.91 -5.87
C GLN A 121 18.23 16.53 -7.34
N GLY A 122 17.82 17.48 -8.17
CA GLY A 122 17.73 17.32 -9.63
C GLY A 122 16.32 17.00 -10.16
N ALA A 123 15.32 16.95 -9.32
CA ALA A 123 13.92 16.94 -9.76
C ALA A 123 13.31 18.34 -9.58
N ASP A 124 13.97 19.34 -10.20
CA ASP A 124 13.47 20.72 -10.15
C ASP A 124 12.20 20.84 -11.00
N CYS A 125 11.10 21.14 -10.33
CA CYS A 125 9.83 21.46 -10.98
C CYS A 125 9.50 22.96 -10.93
N GLY A 126 10.49 23.81 -10.66
CA GLY A 126 10.34 25.25 -10.59
C GLY A 126 9.54 25.77 -9.38
N SER A 127 9.27 24.92 -8.40
CA SER A 127 8.41 25.27 -7.25
C SER A 127 9.20 25.61 -5.97
N GLY A 128 10.52 25.53 -5.97
CA GLY A 128 11.36 25.66 -4.78
C GLY A 128 11.28 24.46 -3.83
N HIS A 129 10.40 23.47 -4.10
CA HIS A 129 10.31 22.24 -3.33
C HIS A 129 11.25 21.16 -3.88
N GLU A 130 11.83 20.40 -2.95
CA GLU A 130 12.73 19.30 -3.26
C GLU A 130 11.99 17.97 -3.18
N HIS A 131 12.38 17.04 -4.04
CA HIS A 131 11.81 15.69 -4.02
C HIS A 131 12.22 14.93 -2.76
N LEU A 132 11.24 14.57 -1.93
CA LEU A 132 11.43 13.77 -0.73
C LEU A 132 11.08 12.30 -1.00
N SER A 133 11.97 11.38 -0.65
CA SER A 133 11.77 9.94 -0.83
C SER A 133 12.17 9.13 0.39
N THR A 134 11.42 8.10 0.71
CA THR A 134 11.79 7.08 1.72
C THR A 134 11.62 5.69 1.16
N LYS A 135 12.32 4.72 1.74
CA LYS A 135 12.14 3.30 1.43
C LYS A 135 11.39 2.63 2.57
N PHE A 136 10.46 1.79 2.22
CA PHE A 136 9.69 1.00 3.16
C PHE A 136 9.96 -0.50 2.93
N ARG A 137 10.32 -1.22 4.01
CA ARG A 137 10.58 -2.66 3.97
C ARG A 137 9.48 -3.41 4.69
N LEU A 138 8.60 -4.04 3.95
CA LEU A 138 7.64 -4.99 4.48
C LEU A 138 8.29 -6.37 4.59
N LYS A 139 8.39 -6.90 5.82
CA LYS A 139 8.63 -8.32 6.04
C LYS A 139 7.29 -9.03 5.89
N LEU A 140 6.93 -9.40 4.68
CA LEU A 140 5.75 -10.22 4.46
C LEU A 140 6.01 -11.62 5.05
N LYS A 141 5.09 -12.08 5.91
CA LYS A 141 5.09 -13.47 6.34
C LYS A 141 4.96 -14.33 5.08
N LYS A 142 5.87 -15.27 4.85
CA LYS A 142 5.71 -16.22 3.76
C LYS A 142 4.35 -16.89 3.97
N VAL A 143 3.39 -16.55 3.14
CA VAL A 143 2.18 -17.35 3.00
C VAL A 143 2.69 -18.71 2.54
N GLY A 144 2.37 -19.77 3.30
CA GLY A 144 2.75 -21.13 2.94
C GLY A 144 2.45 -21.33 1.46
N LYS A 145 3.31 -22.08 0.76
CA LYS A 145 3.19 -22.29 -0.69
C LYS A 145 1.73 -22.49 -1.02
N THR A 146 1.10 -21.51 -1.62
CA THR A 146 -0.21 -21.70 -2.24
C THR A 146 0.01 -22.86 -3.18
N THR A 147 -0.66 -23.96 -2.94
CA THR A 147 -0.70 -25.06 -3.90
C THR A 147 -1.04 -24.42 -5.23
N ARG A 148 -0.10 -24.47 -6.17
CA ARG A 148 -0.35 -23.91 -7.50
C ARG A 148 -1.67 -24.53 -7.97
N PRO A 149 -2.61 -23.72 -8.51
CA PRO A 149 -3.83 -24.29 -9.03
C PRO A 149 -3.45 -25.41 -9.98
N PHE A 150 -4.16 -26.51 -9.85
CA PHE A 150 -3.93 -27.70 -10.67
C PHE A 150 -4.04 -27.28 -12.14
N ARG A 151 -3.02 -27.57 -12.94
CA ARG A 151 -3.07 -27.34 -14.37
C ARG A 151 -3.59 -28.61 -15.03
N TYR A 152 -4.74 -28.50 -15.65
CA TYR A 152 -5.33 -29.56 -16.45
C TYR A 152 -4.63 -29.62 -17.82
N ASP A 153 -4.32 -30.82 -18.30
CA ASP A 153 -3.82 -31.01 -19.66
C ASP A 153 -5.00 -30.95 -20.63
N LEU A 154 -5.14 -29.80 -21.29
CA LEU A 154 -6.25 -29.57 -22.23
C LEU A 154 -6.18 -30.49 -23.47
N ASN A 155 -5.04 -31.13 -23.73
CA ASN A 155 -4.88 -32.08 -24.84
C ASN A 155 -5.41 -33.49 -24.50
N LYS A 156 -5.68 -33.75 -23.21
CA LYS A 156 -6.17 -35.03 -22.70
C LYS A 156 -7.50 -34.87 -21.99
N ILE A 157 -8.52 -34.45 -22.74
CA ILE A 157 -9.88 -34.30 -22.19
C ILE A 157 -10.49 -35.69 -22.02
N PRO A 158 -10.83 -36.12 -20.78
CA PRO A 158 -11.45 -37.41 -20.57
C PRO A 158 -12.82 -37.50 -21.25
N TYR A 159 -13.12 -38.62 -21.88
CA TYR A 159 -14.42 -38.85 -22.54
C TYR A 159 -15.60 -38.58 -21.61
N PHE A 160 -15.50 -39.04 -20.36
CA PHE A 160 -16.52 -38.82 -19.34
C PHE A 160 -16.77 -37.33 -19.01
N TYR A 161 -15.76 -36.50 -19.09
CA TYR A 161 -15.93 -35.04 -18.95
C TYR A 161 -16.86 -34.50 -20.01
N THR A 162 -16.60 -34.82 -21.28
CA THR A 162 -17.41 -34.37 -22.40
C THR A 162 -18.88 -34.83 -22.29
N VAL A 163 -19.08 -36.09 -21.87
CA VAL A 163 -20.46 -36.64 -21.69
C VAL A 163 -21.19 -35.90 -20.55
N ARG A 164 -20.53 -35.72 -19.40
CA ARG A 164 -21.16 -35.04 -18.25
C ARG A 164 -21.47 -33.56 -18.54
N VAL A 165 -20.54 -32.84 -19.15
CA VAL A 165 -20.78 -31.46 -19.56
C VAL A 165 -21.96 -31.39 -20.49
N ARG A 166 -21.97 -32.20 -21.55
CA ARG A 166 -23.08 -32.25 -22.52
C ARG A 166 -24.43 -32.52 -21.88
N ASN A 167 -24.50 -33.47 -20.94
CA ASN A 167 -25.75 -33.82 -20.28
C ASN A 167 -26.27 -32.70 -19.38
N ARG A 168 -25.38 -31.99 -18.67
CA ARG A 168 -25.77 -30.84 -17.83
C ARG A 168 -26.17 -29.61 -18.68
N PHE A 169 -25.49 -29.37 -19.79
CA PHE A 169 -25.86 -28.27 -20.69
C PHE A 169 -27.22 -28.48 -21.38
N LYS A 170 -27.63 -29.72 -21.62
CA LYS A 170 -28.96 -30.02 -22.19
C LYS A 170 -30.12 -29.61 -21.26
N GLY A 171 -29.89 -29.50 -19.97
CA GLY A 171 -30.88 -29.09 -18.97
C GLY A 171 -30.91 -27.59 -18.68
N LEU A 172 -30.04 -26.79 -19.30
CA LEU A 172 -29.98 -25.35 -19.06
C LEU A 172 -30.99 -24.60 -19.92
N ASP A 173 -31.80 -23.76 -19.30
CA ASP A 173 -32.62 -22.78 -20.02
C ASP A 173 -31.75 -21.58 -20.42
N LEU A 174 -31.39 -21.53 -21.72
CA LEU A 174 -30.52 -20.52 -22.30
C LEU A 174 -31.27 -19.25 -22.73
N ILE A 175 -32.62 -19.27 -22.73
CA ILE A 175 -33.41 -18.22 -23.38
C ILE A 175 -33.98 -17.23 -22.36
N HIS A 176 -34.37 -17.70 -21.17
CA HIS A 176 -35.10 -16.88 -20.19
C HIS A 176 -34.29 -16.39 -18.99
N ARG A 177 -32.96 -16.54 -19.02
CA ARG A 177 -32.10 -16.17 -17.91
C ARG A 177 -31.22 -14.94 -18.17
N VAL A 178 -30.93 -14.20 -17.12
CA VAL A 178 -29.98 -13.08 -17.14
C VAL A 178 -28.57 -13.60 -17.45
N PRO A 179 -27.80 -12.97 -18.36
CA PRO A 179 -26.47 -13.42 -18.79
C PRO A 179 -25.49 -13.71 -17.64
N ASP A 180 -25.49 -12.90 -16.59
CA ASP A 180 -24.58 -13.06 -15.44
C ASP A 180 -24.91 -14.28 -14.59
N GLU A 181 -26.19 -14.59 -14.40
CA GLU A 181 -26.62 -15.79 -13.69
C GLU A 181 -26.27 -17.05 -14.49
N LEU A 182 -26.52 -17.02 -15.80
CA LEU A 182 -26.18 -18.10 -16.70
C LEU A 182 -24.67 -18.35 -16.71
N TRP A 183 -23.85 -17.29 -16.76
CA TRP A 183 -22.39 -17.40 -16.69
C TRP A 183 -21.91 -18.05 -15.39
N THR A 184 -22.50 -17.65 -14.27
CA THR A 184 -22.16 -18.20 -12.95
C THR A 184 -22.48 -19.70 -12.87
N GLU A 185 -23.63 -20.11 -13.39
CA GLU A 185 -24.04 -21.52 -13.42
C GLU A 185 -23.19 -22.36 -14.37
N LEU A 186 -22.90 -21.84 -15.57
CA LEU A 186 -21.98 -22.48 -16.52
C LEU A 186 -20.59 -22.71 -15.91
N HIS A 187 -20.08 -21.68 -15.23
CA HIS A 187 -18.78 -21.77 -14.57
C HIS A 187 -18.76 -22.83 -13.45
N ALA A 188 -19.81 -22.89 -12.65
CA ALA A 188 -19.98 -23.89 -11.60
C ALA A 188 -20.05 -25.33 -12.17
N ILE A 189 -20.82 -25.54 -13.24
CA ILE A 189 -20.93 -26.85 -13.91
C ILE A 189 -19.57 -27.31 -14.43
N LEU A 190 -18.83 -26.43 -15.09
CA LEU A 190 -17.51 -26.73 -15.63
C LEU A 190 -16.52 -27.07 -14.52
N GLN A 191 -16.46 -26.27 -13.46
CA GLN A 191 -15.55 -26.51 -12.33
C GLN A 191 -15.86 -27.84 -11.64
N GLU A 192 -17.12 -28.08 -11.29
CA GLU A 192 -17.53 -29.32 -10.62
C GLU A 192 -17.24 -30.55 -11.49
N THR A 193 -17.52 -30.46 -12.80
CA THR A 193 -17.25 -31.57 -13.71
C THR A 193 -15.78 -31.84 -13.86
N VAL A 194 -14.93 -30.82 -13.89
CA VAL A 194 -13.46 -30.96 -13.93
C VAL A 194 -12.96 -31.66 -12.66
N ILE A 195 -13.38 -31.20 -11.49
CA ILE A 195 -12.96 -31.78 -10.20
C ILE A 195 -13.28 -33.28 -10.11
N ASN A 196 -14.43 -33.68 -10.69
CA ASN A 196 -14.94 -35.06 -10.59
C ASN A 196 -14.43 -36.01 -11.70
N THR A 197 -13.95 -35.46 -12.82
CA THR A 197 -13.58 -36.30 -13.98
C THR A 197 -12.11 -36.30 -14.33
N TYR A 198 -11.37 -35.25 -13.94
CA TYR A 198 -9.93 -35.23 -14.19
C TYR A 198 -9.16 -35.93 -13.05
N PRO A 199 -8.33 -36.91 -13.37
CA PRO A 199 -7.49 -37.57 -12.38
C PRO A 199 -6.50 -36.56 -11.79
N LYS A 200 -6.42 -36.50 -10.44
CA LYS A 200 -5.41 -35.70 -9.76
C LYS A 200 -4.04 -36.33 -10.01
N GLU A 201 -3.23 -35.77 -10.85
CA GLU A 201 -1.84 -36.23 -11.00
C GLU A 201 -1.12 -36.14 -9.65
N LYS A 202 -0.69 -37.26 -9.14
CA LYS A 202 0.26 -37.32 -8.03
C LYS A 202 1.58 -36.77 -8.57
N LYS A 203 2.08 -35.68 -7.97
CA LYS A 203 3.42 -35.16 -8.27
C LYS A 203 4.44 -36.32 -8.10
N GLY A 204 4.96 -36.80 -9.19
CA GLY A 204 6.16 -37.63 -9.18
C GLY A 204 7.29 -36.87 -8.48
N LYS A 205 7.96 -37.49 -7.50
CA LYS A 205 9.22 -36.97 -6.98
C LYS A 205 10.17 -36.90 -8.18
N MET A 206 10.61 -35.69 -8.54
CA MET A 206 11.76 -35.53 -9.41
C MET A 206 12.96 -36.09 -8.64
N THR A 207 13.37 -37.29 -8.96
CA THR A 207 14.68 -37.81 -8.63
C THR A 207 15.70 -37.03 -9.47
N LEU A 208 16.57 -36.30 -8.78
CA LEU A 208 17.78 -35.70 -9.34
C LEU A 208 18.78 -36.81 -9.65
#